data_3ef80219a69d41f50baa453772550d01
#
_entry.id   3ef80219a69d41f50baa453772550d01
#
_cell.length_a   1.000
_cell.length_b   1.000
_cell.length_c   1.000
_cell.angle_alpha   90.00
_cell.angle_beta   90.00
_cell.angle_gamma   90.00
#
_symmetry.space_group_name_H-M   'P 1'
#
loop_
_entity.id
_entity.type
_entity.pdbx_description
1 polymer ?
#
loop_
_entity_poly.entity_id
_entity_poly.type
_entity_poly.pdbx_seq_one_letter_code
_entity_poly.pdbx_strand_id
1 'polypeptide(L)'
;MPARPATGYLLTIAAAGLFAVNGTVSALALQAGIPATQLTALRCTGAAVALVVVLALVSPHRLRLSWREVPFVAVFGVVGIALTQFLYYTAIDGRLPIGIALVFEMTAPVFISLYVWLVRREQVRSRLWAALALSLAGLVLVAQVWEGGGSLDVVGVAAALAAAICLATYYLMGQRGTADRDPVALTTWSFIAAAVFWAVAAPWWRFDPGVLTERVPVSLGSVEVPVGVLVGWICVLGAVIPFWLSLAALRHLPPTTAGIVATIEPVLASIVAWLWVEQVLTGWQIAGGVVVLGGIVLAQTARTPAPAPVPETVPS
;
A
#
# COMPACT_ATOMS: atom_id res chain seq x y z
N MET A 1 3.69 -10.88 -21.48
CA MET A 1 3.89 -12.17 -20.75
C MET A 1 2.53 -12.69 -20.32
N PRO A 2 2.25 -13.99 -20.41
CA PRO A 2 0.96 -14.52 -19.94
C PRO A 2 0.78 -14.27 -18.44
N ALA A 3 -0.45 -13.92 -18.05
CA ALA A 3 -0.79 -13.67 -16.66
C ALA A 3 -0.59 -14.96 -15.83
N ARG A 4 0.25 -14.90 -14.78
CA ARG A 4 0.51 -16.01 -13.86
C ARG A 4 -0.10 -15.66 -12.49
N PRO A 5 -1.30 -16.14 -12.17
CA PRO A 5 -1.98 -15.78 -10.92
C PRO A 5 -1.15 -16.01 -9.67
N ALA A 6 -0.48 -17.16 -9.55
CA ALA A 6 0.38 -17.47 -8.41
C ALA A 6 1.46 -16.41 -8.18
N THR A 7 2.10 -15.94 -9.26
CA THR A 7 3.08 -14.84 -9.19
C THR A 7 2.45 -13.57 -8.62
N GLY A 8 1.25 -13.20 -9.07
CA GLY A 8 0.55 -12.03 -8.57
C GLY A 8 0.24 -12.11 -7.08
N TYR A 9 -0.19 -13.27 -6.57
CA TYR A 9 -0.41 -13.49 -5.13
C TYR A 9 0.89 -13.33 -4.34
N LEU A 10 1.98 -13.98 -4.78
CA LEU A 10 3.27 -13.89 -4.10
C LEU A 10 3.78 -12.45 -4.04
N LEU A 11 3.68 -11.70 -5.15
CA LEU A 11 4.09 -10.30 -5.19
C LEU A 11 3.25 -9.43 -4.26
N THR A 12 1.93 -9.64 -4.20
CA THR A 12 1.05 -8.87 -3.31
C THR A 12 1.33 -9.20 -1.85
N ILE A 13 1.51 -10.48 -1.49
CA ILE A 13 1.81 -10.90 -0.12
C ILE A 13 3.19 -10.35 0.32
N ALA A 14 4.19 -10.40 -0.56
CA ALA A 14 5.51 -9.84 -0.27
C ALA A 14 5.45 -8.32 -0.06
N ALA A 15 4.66 -7.60 -0.88
CA ALA A 15 4.44 -6.17 -0.70
C ALA A 15 3.73 -5.89 0.65
N ALA A 16 2.68 -6.63 0.97
CA ALA A 16 1.95 -6.50 2.24
C ALA A 16 2.85 -6.77 3.46
N GLY A 17 3.76 -7.75 3.37
CA GLY A 17 4.74 -8.01 4.43
C GLY A 17 5.69 -6.83 4.66
N LEU A 18 6.19 -6.21 3.60
CA LEU A 18 7.03 -5.02 3.71
C LEU A 18 6.26 -3.81 4.24
N PHE A 19 5.01 -3.61 3.82
CA PHE A 19 4.17 -2.56 4.37
C PHE A 19 3.83 -2.79 5.84
N ALA A 20 3.60 -4.04 6.25
CA ALA A 20 3.35 -4.40 7.64
C ALA A 20 4.50 -3.96 8.57
N VAL A 21 5.75 -4.23 8.18
CA VAL A 21 6.94 -3.77 8.92
C VAL A 21 7.04 -2.24 8.85
N ASN A 22 6.78 -1.66 7.67
CA ASN A 22 6.91 -0.21 7.46
C ASN A 22 5.93 0.59 8.33
N GLY A 23 4.75 0.07 8.67
CA GLY A 23 3.82 0.73 9.59
C GLY A 23 4.47 1.03 10.94
N THR A 24 5.14 0.05 11.54
CA THR A 24 5.86 0.20 12.81
C THR A 24 7.03 1.17 12.68
N VAL A 25 7.84 1.05 11.62
CA VAL A 25 8.99 1.93 11.38
C VAL A 25 8.55 3.38 11.17
N SER A 26 7.45 3.61 10.45
CA SER A 26 6.89 4.95 10.24
C SER A 26 6.35 5.55 11.53
N ALA A 27 5.69 4.75 12.39
CA ALA A 27 5.22 5.21 13.69
C ALA A 27 6.37 5.66 14.60
N LEU A 28 7.51 4.95 14.60
CA LEU A 28 8.72 5.37 15.33
C LEU A 28 9.28 6.69 14.80
N ALA A 29 9.29 6.90 13.49
CA ALA A 29 9.74 8.16 12.89
C ALA A 29 8.82 9.35 13.23
N LEU A 30 7.48 9.13 13.26
CA LEU A 30 6.52 10.14 13.72
C LEU A 30 6.70 10.45 15.21
N GLN A 31 6.89 9.44 16.07
CA GLN A 31 7.16 9.61 17.50
C GLN A 31 8.48 10.35 17.77
N ALA A 32 9.46 10.22 16.89
CA ALA A 32 10.71 11.00 16.93
C ALA A 32 10.51 12.49 16.58
N GLY A 33 9.28 12.94 16.34
CA GLY A 33 8.93 14.32 16.07
C GLY A 33 8.98 14.74 14.60
N ILE A 34 9.11 13.80 13.64
CA ILE A 34 8.98 14.14 12.22
C ILE A 34 7.49 14.29 11.89
N PRO A 35 7.01 15.48 11.48
CA PRO A 35 5.59 15.64 11.09
C PRO A 35 5.21 14.75 9.90
N ALA A 36 3.94 14.30 9.84
CA ALA A 36 3.43 13.44 8.76
C ALA A 36 3.71 14.00 7.36
N THR A 37 3.59 15.32 7.17
CA THR A 37 3.92 16.02 5.92
C THR A 37 5.39 15.85 5.53
N GLN A 38 6.30 16.05 6.49
CA GLN A 38 7.74 15.97 6.25
C GLN A 38 8.17 14.52 6.02
N LEU A 39 7.63 13.57 6.80
CA LEU A 39 7.92 12.15 6.61
C LEU A 39 7.49 11.68 5.22
N THR A 40 6.30 12.12 4.75
CA THR A 40 5.82 11.79 3.40
C THR A 40 6.69 12.43 2.33
N ALA A 41 7.10 13.70 2.51
CA ALA A 41 7.98 14.41 1.58
C ALA A 41 9.35 13.71 1.46
N LEU A 42 9.98 13.36 2.59
CA LEU A 42 11.25 12.64 2.63
C LEU A 42 11.14 11.26 1.98
N ARG A 43 10.08 10.51 2.30
CA ARG A 43 9.80 9.21 1.70
C ARG A 43 9.66 9.28 0.18
N CYS A 44 8.83 10.20 -0.33
CA CYS A 44 8.61 10.35 -1.77
C CYS A 44 9.88 10.79 -2.49
N THR A 45 10.61 11.75 -1.93
CA THR A 45 11.86 12.25 -2.52
C THR A 45 12.96 11.19 -2.49
N GLY A 46 13.17 10.54 -1.35
CA GLY A 46 14.17 9.47 -1.23
C GLY A 46 13.89 8.28 -2.14
N ALA A 47 12.62 7.87 -2.25
CA ALA A 47 12.21 6.81 -3.17
C ALA A 47 12.40 7.23 -4.64
N ALA A 48 12.04 8.45 -5.01
CA ALA A 48 12.26 8.98 -6.37
C ALA A 48 13.74 8.98 -6.73
N VAL A 49 14.60 9.51 -5.84
CA VAL A 49 16.06 9.54 -6.05
C VAL A 49 16.62 8.12 -6.20
N ALA A 50 16.26 7.21 -5.30
CA ALA A 50 16.73 5.82 -5.35
C ALA A 50 16.33 5.14 -6.68
N LEU A 51 15.07 5.29 -7.08
CA LEU A 51 14.57 4.69 -8.33
C LEU A 51 15.22 5.30 -9.57
N VAL A 52 15.38 6.63 -9.62
CA VAL A 52 16.05 7.32 -10.73
C VAL A 52 17.49 6.86 -10.84
N VAL A 53 18.24 6.79 -9.73
CA VAL A 53 19.63 6.32 -9.73
C VAL A 53 19.70 4.87 -10.24
N VAL A 54 18.86 3.98 -9.71
CA VAL A 54 18.84 2.57 -10.15
C VAL A 54 18.51 2.47 -11.64
N LEU A 55 17.48 3.15 -12.13
CA LEU A 55 17.10 3.09 -13.54
C LEU A 55 18.13 3.76 -14.45
N ALA A 56 18.75 4.87 -14.04
CA ALA A 56 19.79 5.53 -14.81
C ALA A 56 21.01 4.62 -15.01
N LEU A 57 21.35 3.81 -14.00
CA LEU A 57 22.48 2.88 -14.06
C LEU A 57 22.16 1.58 -14.80
N VAL A 58 20.94 1.03 -14.61
CA VAL A 58 20.60 -0.30 -15.13
C VAL A 58 19.85 -0.25 -16.46
N SER A 59 18.95 0.72 -16.65
CA SER A 59 18.05 0.75 -17.80
C SER A 59 17.58 2.18 -18.14
N PRO A 60 18.46 3.10 -18.56
CA PRO A 60 18.14 4.51 -18.77
C PRO A 60 17.03 4.75 -19.79
N HIS A 61 16.85 3.83 -20.75
CA HIS A 61 15.78 3.92 -21.75
C HIS A 61 14.37 3.87 -21.12
N ARG A 62 14.21 3.26 -19.95
CA ARG A 62 12.93 3.19 -19.21
C ARG A 62 12.55 4.51 -18.56
N LEU A 63 13.46 5.48 -18.43
CA LEU A 63 13.21 6.83 -17.96
C LEU A 63 12.53 7.72 -19.02
N ARG A 64 12.34 7.23 -20.25
CA ARG A 64 11.65 8.00 -21.28
C ARG A 64 10.15 8.10 -20.94
N LEU A 65 9.64 9.33 -20.89
CA LEU A 65 8.24 9.64 -20.66
C LEU A 65 7.74 10.52 -21.81
N SER A 66 6.61 10.14 -22.40
CA SER A 66 5.93 10.98 -23.39
C SER A 66 5.15 12.11 -22.70
N TRP A 67 5.10 13.28 -23.30
CA TRP A 67 4.29 14.39 -22.77
C TRP A 67 2.81 14.05 -22.60
N ARG A 68 2.28 13.14 -23.38
CA ARG A 68 0.91 12.64 -23.29
C ARG A 68 0.65 11.80 -22.05
N GLU A 69 1.68 11.20 -21.47
CA GLU A 69 1.61 10.37 -20.27
C GLU A 69 1.77 11.18 -18.98
N VAL A 70 2.35 12.41 -19.08
CA VAL A 70 2.61 13.26 -17.91
C VAL A 70 1.36 13.49 -17.05
N PRO A 71 0.17 13.85 -17.59
CA PRO A 71 -1.03 14.05 -16.76
C PRO A 71 -1.45 12.77 -16.02
N PHE A 72 -1.36 11.62 -16.67
CA PHE A 72 -1.69 10.33 -16.06
C PHE A 72 -0.75 10.04 -14.88
N VAL A 73 0.55 10.17 -15.11
CA VAL A 73 1.57 9.88 -14.09
C VAL A 73 1.50 10.90 -12.95
N ALA A 74 1.23 12.17 -13.25
CA ALA A 74 1.06 13.20 -12.23
C ALA A 74 -0.13 12.89 -11.30
N VAL A 75 -1.30 12.60 -11.85
CA VAL A 75 -2.47 12.22 -11.05
C VAL A 75 -2.21 10.93 -10.28
N PHE A 76 -1.62 9.93 -10.92
CA PHE A 76 -1.30 8.65 -10.29
C PHE A 76 -0.31 8.81 -9.13
N GLY A 77 0.75 9.59 -9.32
CA GLY A 77 1.76 9.83 -8.28
C GLY A 77 1.23 10.68 -7.12
N VAL A 78 0.47 11.73 -7.44
CA VAL A 78 -0.10 12.60 -6.39
C VAL A 78 -1.19 11.88 -5.62
N VAL A 79 -2.21 11.35 -6.29
CA VAL A 79 -3.35 10.73 -5.61
C VAL A 79 -2.99 9.35 -5.09
N GLY A 80 -2.42 8.49 -5.93
CA GLY A 80 -2.16 7.09 -5.59
C GLY A 80 -0.96 6.87 -4.66
N ILE A 81 -0.01 7.81 -4.57
CA ILE A 81 1.18 7.66 -3.72
C ILE A 81 1.26 8.76 -2.67
N ALA A 82 1.32 10.05 -3.08
CA ALA A 82 1.57 11.14 -2.14
C ALA A 82 0.43 11.29 -1.13
N LEU A 83 -0.82 11.42 -1.60
CA LEU A 83 -1.97 11.63 -0.73
C LEU A 83 -2.36 10.37 0.05
N THR A 84 -2.26 9.17 -0.52
CA THR A 84 -2.53 7.92 0.18
C THR A 84 -1.71 7.84 1.47
N GLN A 85 -0.40 8.03 1.37
CA GLN A 85 0.49 7.92 2.52
C GLN A 85 0.35 9.08 3.50
N PHE A 86 0.18 10.30 3.00
CA PHE A 86 -0.06 11.46 3.85
C PHE A 86 -1.33 11.31 4.69
N LEU A 87 -2.42 10.90 4.07
CA LEU A 87 -3.70 10.70 4.74
C LEU A 87 -3.64 9.56 5.77
N TYR A 88 -2.94 8.46 5.45
CA TYR A 88 -2.68 7.39 6.40
C TYR A 88 -1.86 7.89 7.60
N TYR A 89 -0.75 8.60 7.37
CA TYR A 89 0.04 9.15 8.46
C TYR A 89 -0.75 10.16 9.29
N THR A 90 -1.58 11.00 8.67
CA THR A 90 -2.49 11.92 9.37
C THR A 90 -3.50 11.16 10.23
N ALA A 91 -3.96 10.00 9.79
CA ALA A 91 -4.90 9.18 10.55
C ALA A 91 -4.25 8.58 11.81
N ILE A 92 -2.98 8.19 11.76
CA ILE A 92 -2.27 7.55 12.89
C ILE A 92 -1.49 8.53 13.76
N ASP A 93 -1.27 9.76 13.33
CA ASP A 93 -0.50 10.78 14.06
C ASP A 93 -1.32 11.33 15.25
N GLY A 94 -1.29 10.59 16.36
CA GLY A 94 -1.99 10.92 17.61
C GLY A 94 -3.52 10.84 17.55
N ARG A 95 -4.11 10.29 16.47
CA ARG A 95 -5.58 10.28 16.25
C ARG A 95 -6.19 8.88 16.38
N LEU A 96 -5.72 7.93 15.60
CA LEU A 96 -6.24 6.57 15.60
C LEU A 96 -5.14 5.57 15.94
N PRO A 97 -5.47 4.48 16.64
CA PRO A 97 -4.61 3.30 16.70
C PRO A 97 -4.31 2.78 15.29
N ILE A 98 -3.06 2.37 15.04
CA ILE A 98 -2.58 1.92 13.72
C ILE A 98 -3.51 0.84 13.13
N GLY A 99 -3.91 -0.14 13.95
CA GLY A 99 -4.82 -1.21 13.51
C GLY A 99 -6.17 -0.70 13.02
N ILE A 100 -6.74 0.31 13.70
CA ILE A 100 -8.04 0.91 13.30
C ILE A 100 -7.88 1.72 12.01
N ALA A 101 -6.81 2.50 11.87
CA ALA A 101 -6.53 3.23 10.64
C ALA A 101 -6.37 2.28 9.44
N LEU A 102 -5.65 1.15 9.63
CA LEU A 102 -5.52 0.10 8.60
C LEU A 102 -6.85 -0.55 8.23
N VAL A 103 -7.76 -0.78 9.20
CA VAL A 103 -9.11 -1.31 8.87
C VAL A 103 -9.84 -0.37 7.91
N PHE A 104 -9.81 0.93 8.17
CA PHE A 104 -10.45 1.91 7.28
C PHE A 104 -9.74 1.98 5.93
N GLU A 105 -8.42 2.02 5.89
CA GLU A 105 -7.66 2.05 4.63
C GLU A 105 -7.90 0.78 3.80
N MET A 106 -7.98 -0.39 4.45
CA MET A 106 -8.26 -1.67 3.78
C MET A 106 -9.71 -1.81 3.30
N THR A 107 -10.55 -0.80 3.45
CA THR A 107 -11.83 -0.72 2.72
C THR A 107 -11.64 -0.36 1.24
N ALA A 108 -10.44 -0.04 0.77
CA ALA A 108 -10.13 0.25 -0.63
C ALA A 108 -10.72 -0.75 -1.63
N PRO A 109 -10.71 -2.10 -1.41
CA PRO A 109 -11.34 -3.04 -2.32
C PRO A 109 -12.87 -2.86 -2.45
N VAL A 110 -13.55 -2.28 -1.45
CA VAL A 110 -14.97 -1.91 -1.55
C VAL A 110 -15.13 -0.83 -2.60
N PHE A 111 -14.33 0.24 -2.52
CA PHE A 111 -14.37 1.34 -3.50
C PHE A 111 -13.98 0.88 -4.90
N ILE A 112 -13.00 -0.04 -5.03
CA ILE A 112 -12.65 -0.66 -6.31
C ILE A 112 -13.86 -1.45 -6.88
N SER A 113 -14.49 -2.29 -6.05
CA SER A 113 -15.62 -3.11 -6.46
C SER A 113 -16.83 -2.27 -6.86
N LEU A 114 -17.12 -1.21 -6.09
CA LEU A 114 -18.18 -0.24 -6.40
C LEU A 114 -17.89 0.48 -7.72
N TYR A 115 -16.65 0.93 -7.95
CA TYR A 115 -16.26 1.56 -9.20
C TYR A 115 -16.44 0.62 -10.40
N VAL A 116 -16.00 -0.64 -10.29
CA VAL A 116 -16.14 -1.64 -11.34
C VAL A 116 -17.62 -1.90 -11.63
N TRP A 117 -18.45 -2.02 -10.59
CA TRP A 117 -19.88 -2.28 -10.72
C TRP A 117 -20.67 -1.07 -11.27
N LEU A 118 -20.46 0.12 -10.68
CA LEU A 118 -21.27 1.31 -11.01
C LEU A 118 -20.78 2.05 -12.25
N VAL A 119 -19.47 2.19 -12.41
CA VAL A 119 -18.86 3.03 -13.47
C VAL A 119 -18.50 2.20 -14.70
N ARG A 120 -17.82 1.05 -14.50
CA ARG A 120 -17.51 0.14 -15.62
C ARG A 120 -18.71 -0.71 -16.03
N ARG A 121 -19.76 -0.78 -15.19
CA ARG A 121 -20.95 -1.60 -15.38
C ARG A 121 -20.64 -3.09 -15.57
N GLU A 122 -19.52 -3.55 -15.03
CA GLU A 122 -19.12 -4.94 -15.02
C GLU A 122 -19.73 -5.64 -13.80
N GLN A 123 -20.23 -6.88 -14.01
CA GLN A 123 -20.79 -7.65 -12.90
C GLN A 123 -19.68 -8.14 -11.97
N VAL A 124 -19.73 -7.68 -10.73
CA VAL A 124 -18.88 -8.19 -9.63
C VAL A 124 -19.58 -9.43 -9.06
N ARG A 125 -18.94 -10.58 -9.14
CA ARG A 125 -19.51 -11.84 -8.64
C ARG A 125 -19.84 -11.76 -7.16
N SER A 126 -20.96 -12.36 -6.76
CA SER A 126 -21.40 -12.42 -5.35
C SER A 126 -20.33 -13.00 -4.41
N ARG A 127 -19.52 -13.95 -4.89
CA ARG A 127 -18.38 -14.52 -4.14
C ARG A 127 -17.32 -13.48 -3.82
N LEU A 128 -17.07 -12.48 -4.68
CA LEU A 128 -16.12 -11.39 -4.39
C LEU A 128 -16.66 -10.47 -3.31
N TRP A 129 -17.97 -10.18 -3.31
CA TRP A 129 -18.60 -9.42 -2.23
C TRP A 129 -18.55 -10.18 -0.90
N ALA A 130 -18.78 -11.49 -0.91
CA ALA A 130 -18.65 -12.33 0.27
C ALA A 130 -17.20 -12.39 0.78
N ALA A 131 -16.22 -12.52 -0.12
CA ALA A 131 -14.80 -12.49 0.20
C ALA A 131 -14.40 -11.16 0.86
N LEU A 132 -14.90 -10.05 0.30
CA LEU A 132 -14.66 -8.71 0.81
C LEU A 132 -15.27 -8.52 2.21
N ALA A 133 -16.54 -8.91 2.38
CA ALA A 133 -17.20 -8.83 3.69
C ALA A 133 -16.47 -9.68 4.75
N LEU A 134 -16.03 -10.87 4.36
CA LEU A 134 -15.27 -11.77 5.25
C LEU A 134 -13.91 -11.16 5.63
N SER A 135 -13.18 -10.62 4.66
CA SER A 135 -11.89 -9.96 4.91
C SER A 135 -12.04 -8.76 5.84
N LEU A 136 -13.05 -7.89 5.61
CA LEU A 136 -13.30 -6.74 6.48
C LEU A 136 -13.74 -7.15 7.89
N ALA A 137 -14.59 -8.17 8.03
CA ALA A 137 -14.95 -8.71 9.34
C ALA A 137 -13.72 -9.24 10.09
N GLY A 138 -12.84 -9.96 9.41
CA GLY A 138 -11.57 -10.42 9.97
C GLY A 138 -10.66 -9.27 10.40
N LEU A 139 -10.57 -8.20 9.61
CA LEU A 139 -9.81 -6.99 9.96
C LEU A 139 -10.33 -6.31 11.23
N VAL A 140 -11.65 -6.20 11.39
CA VAL A 140 -12.27 -5.66 12.60
C VAL A 140 -11.88 -6.48 13.84
N LEU A 141 -11.82 -7.83 13.71
CA LEU A 141 -11.36 -8.71 14.79
C LEU A 141 -9.86 -8.53 15.08
N VAL A 142 -9.01 -8.44 14.04
CA VAL A 142 -7.56 -8.23 14.19
C VAL A 142 -7.27 -6.90 14.88
N ALA A 143 -7.96 -5.85 14.48
CA ALA A 143 -7.77 -4.51 15.03
C ALA A 143 -8.41 -4.33 16.41
N GLN A 144 -9.23 -5.28 16.87
CA GLN A 144 -9.92 -5.21 18.17
C GLN A 144 -10.57 -3.83 18.41
N VAL A 145 -11.34 -3.36 17.43
CA VAL A 145 -11.91 -1.99 17.40
C VAL A 145 -12.65 -1.63 18.68
N TRP A 146 -13.18 -2.61 19.42
CA TRP A 146 -13.90 -2.44 20.68
C TRP A 146 -12.99 -2.21 21.89
N GLU A 147 -11.69 -2.50 21.83
CA GLU A 147 -10.76 -2.25 22.94
C GLU A 147 -10.30 -0.80 23.01
N GLY A 148 -10.51 -0.04 21.95
CA GLY A 148 -10.11 1.37 21.85
C GLY A 148 -10.87 2.33 22.75
N GLY A 149 -11.83 1.90 23.54
CA GLY A 149 -12.48 2.54 24.73
C GLY A 149 -12.92 3.99 24.64
N GLY A 150 -12.76 4.69 23.52
CA GLY A 150 -13.02 6.11 23.34
C GLY A 150 -13.76 6.44 22.04
N SER A 151 -14.26 7.69 21.95
CA SER A 151 -14.80 8.22 20.70
C SER A 151 -13.69 8.24 19.65
N LEU A 152 -13.95 7.62 18.49
CA LEU A 152 -13.02 7.69 17.35
C LEU A 152 -12.86 9.16 16.91
N ASP A 153 -11.64 9.60 16.71
CA ASP A 153 -11.35 10.93 16.15
C ASP A 153 -11.91 11.04 14.72
N VAL A 154 -12.85 11.96 14.52
CA VAL A 154 -13.56 12.13 13.23
C VAL A 154 -12.58 12.49 12.10
N VAL A 155 -11.57 13.29 12.40
CA VAL A 155 -10.56 13.71 11.40
C VAL A 155 -9.69 12.52 11.04
N GLY A 156 -9.29 11.69 12.03
CA GLY A 156 -8.54 10.46 11.81
C GLY A 156 -9.31 9.46 10.93
N VAL A 157 -10.61 9.24 11.23
CA VAL A 157 -11.47 8.35 10.41
C VAL A 157 -11.65 8.90 9.00
N ALA A 158 -11.91 10.21 8.85
CA ALA A 158 -12.05 10.82 7.54
C ALA A 158 -10.77 10.72 6.72
N ALA A 159 -9.60 10.93 7.34
CA ALA A 159 -8.30 10.78 6.70
C ALA A 159 -8.06 9.32 6.26
N ALA A 160 -8.34 8.33 7.11
CA ALA A 160 -8.19 6.92 6.78
C ALA A 160 -9.11 6.47 5.64
N LEU A 161 -10.38 6.93 5.61
CA LEU A 161 -11.30 6.66 4.50
C LEU A 161 -10.87 7.37 3.21
N ALA A 162 -10.38 8.60 3.30
CA ALA A 162 -9.81 9.29 2.14
C ALA A 162 -8.55 8.56 1.62
N ALA A 163 -7.70 8.03 2.51
CA ALA A 163 -6.58 7.17 2.12
C ALA A 163 -7.06 5.92 1.38
N ALA A 164 -8.15 5.28 1.82
CA ALA A 164 -8.74 4.13 1.14
C ALA A 164 -9.21 4.46 -0.30
N ILE A 165 -9.80 5.64 -0.52
CA ILE A 165 -10.20 6.10 -1.87
C ILE A 165 -8.96 6.35 -2.74
N CYS A 166 -7.92 6.97 -2.18
CA CYS A 166 -6.65 7.17 -2.87
C CYS A 166 -5.97 5.84 -3.21
N LEU A 167 -5.98 4.87 -2.28
CA LEU A 167 -5.46 3.52 -2.49
C LEU A 167 -6.26 2.76 -3.56
N ALA A 168 -7.59 2.89 -3.58
CA ALA A 168 -8.43 2.35 -4.65
C ALA A 168 -8.05 2.94 -6.02
N THR A 169 -7.80 4.25 -6.07
CA THR A 169 -7.32 4.94 -7.27
C THR A 169 -5.96 4.41 -7.71
N TYR A 170 -5.03 4.17 -6.76
CA TYR A 170 -3.74 3.54 -7.03
C TYR A 170 -3.90 2.18 -7.71
N TYR A 171 -4.75 1.29 -7.20
CA TYR A 171 -4.97 -0.02 -7.81
C TYR A 171 -5.60 0.07 -9.21
N LEU A 172 -6.61 0.91 -9.38
CA LEU A 172 -7.32 1.08 -10.66
C LEU A 172 -6.46 1.72 -11.74
N MET A 173 -5.75 2.79 -11.40
CA MET A 173 -4.82 3.46 -12.32
C MET A 173 -3.56 2.62 -12.55
N GLY A 174 -3.05 1.96 -11.50
CA GLY A 174 -1.91 1.07 -11.59
C GLY A 174 -2.13 -0.08 -12.57
N GLN A 175 -3.32 -0.69 -12.58
CA GLN A 175 -3.68 -1.71 -13.58
C GLN A 175 -3.57 -1.16 -15.01
N ARG A 176 -4.12 0.03 -15.25
CA ARG A 176 -4.04 0.68 -16.58
C ARG A 176 -2.61 1.02 -16.94
N GLY A 177 -1.89 1.65 -16.04
CA GLY A 177 -0.52 2.09 -16.28
C GLY A 177 0.46 0.95 -16.52
N THR A 178 0.26 -0.21 -15.87
CA THR A 178 1.12 -1.40 -16.07
C THR A 178 0.77 -2.22 -17.30
N ALA A 179 -0.36 -1.97 -17.96
CA ALA A 179 -0.69 -2.58 -19.26
C ALA A 179 0.28 -2.09 -20.35
N ASP A 180 0.57 -0.80 -20.36
CA ASP A 180 1.34 -0.15 -21.41
C ASP A 180 2.80 0.13 -21.00
N ARG A 181 3.09 0.16 -19.68
CA ARG A 181 4.40 0.55 -19.15
C ARG A 181 4.96 -0.49 -18.18
N ASP A 182 6.28 -0.56 -18.15
CA ASP A 182 6.99 -1.39 -17.16
C ASP A 182 6.70 -0.89 -15.71
N PRO A 183 6.40 -1.81 -14.75
CA PRO A 183 6.09 -1.43 -13.38
C PRO A 183 7.17 -0.60 -12.70
N VAL A 184 8.46 -0.87 -12.95
CA VAL A 184 9.55 -0.10 -12.35
C VAL A 184 9.54 1.33 -12.89
N ALA A 185 9.37 1.51 -14.21
CA ALA A 185 9.28 2.83 -14.82
C ALA A 185 8.06 3.61 -14.32
N LEU A 186 6.89 2.95 -14.20
CA LEU A 186 5.69 3.56 -13.68
C LEU A 186 5.89 3.99 -12.22
N THR A 187 6.44 3.11 -11.38
CA THR A 187 6.75 3.44 -9.97
C THR A 187 7.69 4.64 -9.89
N THR A 188 8.75 4.67 -10.71
CA THR A 188 9.71 5.78 -10.72
C THR A 188 9.06 7.12 -11.02
N TRP A 189 8.31 7.20 -12.11
CA TRP A 189 7.66 8.45 -12.51
C TRP A 189 6.59 8.88 -11.53
N SER A 190 5.88 7.93 -10.91
CA SER A 190 4.88 8.22 -9.90
C SER A 190 5.51 8.79 -8.63
N PHE A 191 6.66 8.26 -8.18
CA PHE A 191 7.40 8.83 -7.06
C PHE A 191 8.03 10.18 -7.40
N ILE A 192 8.48 10.41 -8.65
CA ILE A 192 8.93 11.75 -9.10
C ILE A 192 7.78 12.75 -9.01
N ALA A 193 6.59 12.39 -9.51
CA ALA A 193 5.42 13.26 -9.43
C ALA A 193 5.01 13.56 -7.98
N ALA A 194 5.04 12.55 -7.10
CA ALA A 194 4.79 12.71 -5.67
C ALA A 194 5.85 13.59 -5.00
N ALA A 195 7.13 13.42 -5.33
CA ALA A 195 8.22 14.23 -4.80
C ALA A 195 8.12 15.70 -5.25
N VAL A 196 7.78 15.95 -6.51
CA VAL A 196 7.54 17.30 -7.03
C VAL A 196 6.35 17.96 -6.31
N PHE A 197 5.26 17.23 -6.13
CA PHE A 197 4.10 17.72 -5.37
C PHE A 197 4.51 18.12 -3.95
N TRP A 198 5.24 17.28 -3.23
CA TRP A 198 5.68 17.57 -1.87
C TRP A 198 6.77 18.64 -1.79
N ALA A 199 7.62 18.78 -2.80
CA ALA A 199 8.58 19.87 -2.89
C ALA A 199 7.88 21.24 -2.90
N VAL A 200 6.66 21.31 -3.43
CA VAL A 200 5.85 22.54 -3.44
C VAL A 200 5.01 22.66 -2.16
N ALA A 201 4.32 21.57 -1.76
CA ALA A 201 3.35 21.60 -0.67
C ALA A 201 4.01 21.62 0.72
N ALA A 202 5.08 20.87 0.92
CA ALA A 202 5.85 20.80 2.17
C ALA A 202 7.33 20.64 1.86
N PRO A 203 8.03 21.73 1.52
CA PRO A 203 9.40 21.69 1.06
C PRO A 203 10.33 21.00 2.05
N TRP A 204 10.99 19.91 1.62
CA TRP A 204 11.90 19.12 2.43
C TRP A 204 13.15 19.91 2.88
N TRP A 205 13.54 20.96 2.18
CA TRP A 205 14.66 21.82 2.60
C TRP A 205 14.33 22.74 3.80
N ARG A 206 13.08 22.74 4.26
CA ARG A 206 12.69 23.37 5.54
C ARG A 206 12.75 22.41 6.73
N PHE A 207 13.05 21.14 6.46
CA PHE A 207 13.18 20.11 7.49
C PHE A 207 14.53 20.31 8.22
N ASP A 208 14.50 20.22 9.55
CA ASP A 208 15.72 20.23 10.34
C ASP A 208 16.45 18.89 10.23
N PRO A 209 17.61 18.82 9.54
CA PRO A 209 18.33 17.56 9.39
C PRO A 209 18.90 17.04 10.73
N GLY A 210 18.95 17.85 11.78
CA GLY A 210 19.40 17.45 13.11
C GLY A 210 18.60 16.27 13.68
N VAL A 211 17.29 16.24 13.41
CA VAL A 211 16.40 15.15 13.83
C VAL A 211 16.84 13.79 13.26
N LEU A 212 17.48 13.75 12.11
CA LEU A 212 17.94 12.48 11.51
C LEU A 212 19.09 11.82 12.30
N THR A 213 19.80 12.59 13.11
CA THR A 213 20.88 12.08 13.95
C THR A 213 20.42 11.67 15.34
N GLU A 214 19.21 12.05 15.72
CA GLU A 214 18.60 11.62 16.98
C GLU A 214 18.45 10.09 16.97
N ARG A 215 18.53 9.51 18.16
CA ARG A 215 18.41 8.06 18.34
C ARG A 215 17.11 7.71 19.01
N VAL A 216 16.43 6.73 18.48
CA VAL A 216 15.20 6.18 19.06
C VAL A 216 15.40 4.72 19.43
N PRO A 217 14.87 4.30 20.58
CA PRO A 217 14.94 2.89 20.97
C PRO A 217 14.06 2.06 20.03
N VAL A 218 14.65 1.04 19.42
CA VAL A 218 13.93 0.01 18.68
C VAL A 218 13.81 -1.18 19.62
N SER A 219 12.59 -1.66 19.85
CA SER A 219 12.22 -2.52 20.99
C SER A 219 12.85 -3.93 21.05
N LEU A 220 13.75 -4.29 20.16
CA LEU A 220 14.60 -5.46 20.28
C LEU A 220 15.80 -5.14 21.21
N GLY A 221 15.51 -4.95 22.53
CA GLY A 221 16.48 -4.83 23.61
C GLY A 221 17.56 -3.77 23.39
N SER A 222 17.41 -2.60 23.98
CA SER A 222 18.42 -1.55 24.12
C SER A 222 19.20 -1.07 22.87
N VAL A 223 18.79 -1.43 21.67
CA VAL A 223 19.43 -0.94 20.45
C VAL A 223 18.80 0.39 20.06
N GLU A 224 19.58 1.46 20.17
CA GLU A 224 19.20 2.76 19.66
C GLU A 224 19.60 2.90 18.19
N VAL A 225 18.66 3.28 17.35
CA VAL A 225 18.86 3.45 15.92
C VAL A 225 18.70 4.92 15.55
N PRO A 226 19.60 5.52 14.75
CA PRO A 226 19.42 6.86 14.24
C PRO A 226 18.15 6.97 13.39
N VAL A 227 17.38 8.05 13.59
CA VAL A 227 16.14 8.32 12.83
C VAL A 227 16.39 8.32 11.32
N GLY A 228 17.57 8.78 10.87
CA GLY A 228 17.97 8.74 9.47
C GLY A 228 17.98 7.31 8.86
N VAL A 229 18.31 6.29 9.68
CA VAL A 229 18.24 4.87 9.24
C VAL A 229 16.79 4.44 9.04
N LEU A 230 15.88 4.87 9.94
CA LEU A 230 14.44 4.61 9.79
C LEU A 230 13.90 5.26 8.53
N VAL A 231 14.28 6.52 8.25
CA VAL A 231 13.89 7.22 7.03
C VAL A 231 14.43 6.51 5.78
N GLY A 232 15.69 6.07 5.81
CA GLY A 232 16.28 5.27 4.74
C GLY A 232 15.52 3.95 4.50
N TRP A 233 15.16 3.26 5.57
CA TRP A 233 14.28 2.07 5.51
C TRP A 233 12.94 2.40 4.85
N ILE A 234 12.26 3.46 5.32
CA ILE A 234 10.96 3.90 4.78
C ILE A 234 11.06 4.21 3.30
N CYS A 235 12.15 4.85 2.85
CA CYS A 235 12.34 5.16 1.43
C CYS A 235 12.49 3.91 0.57
N VAL A 236 13.27 2.92 0.99
CA VAL A 236 13.60 1.76 0.15
C VAL A 236 12.65 0.60 0.40
N LEU A 237 12.63 0.09 1.62
CA LEU A 237 11.85 -1.10 1.98
C LEU A 237 10.38 -0.78 2.31
N GLY A 238 10.09 0.44 2.70
CA GLY A 238 8.74 0.93 2.94
C GLY A 238 8.06 1.54 1.71
N ALA A 239 8.83 1.94 0.68
CA ALA A 239 8.28 2.60 -0.50
C ALA A 239 8.69 1.92 -1.81
N VAL A 240 9.96 1.98 -2.20
CA VAL A 240 10.41 1.53 -3.53
C VAL A 240 9.99 0.09 -3.81
N ILE A 241 10.38 -0.83 -2.94
CA ILE A 241 10.17 -2.26 -3.18
C ILE A 241 8.69 -2.64 -3.09
N PRO A 242 7.91 -2.29 -2.05
CA PRO A 242 6.53 -2.73 -1.96
C PRO A 242 5.62 -2.11 -3.02
N PHE A 243 5.82 -0.84 -3.40
CA PHE A 243 5.06 -0.23 -4.48
C PHE A 243 5.37 -0.85 -5.84
N TRP A 244 6.63 -1.16 -6.12
CA TRP A 244 7.01 -1.90 -7.32
C TRP A 244 6.38 -3.29 -7.35
N LEU A 245 6.46 -4.05 -6.25
CA LEU A 245 5.84 -5.38 -6.15
C LEU A 245 4.34 -5.31 -6.37
N SER A 246 3.66 -4.33 -5.76
CA SER A 246 2.22 -4.11 -5.91
C SER A 246 1.84 -3.82 -7.36
N LEU A 247 2.56 -2.94 -8.05
CA LEU A 247 2.33 -2.65 -9.46
C LEU A 247 2.65 -3.85 -10.37
N ALA A 248 3.72 -4.60 -10.07
CA ALA A 248 4.04 -5.82 -10.79
C ALA A 248 2.94 -6.89 -10.61
N ALA A 249 2.33 -6.98 -9.42
CA ALA A 249 1.23 -7.88 -9.15
C ALA A 249 -0.01 -7.58 -10.02
N LEU A 250 -0.29 -6.30 -10.31
CA LEU A 250 -1.44 -5.89 -11.14
C LEU A 250 -1.34 -6.32 -12.61
N ARG A 251 -0.18 -6.79 -13.06
CA ARG A 251 -0.04 -7.49 -14.35
C ARG A 251 -0.62 -8.91 -14.33
N HIS A 252 -0.80 -9.45 -13.14
CA HIS A 252 -1.20 -10.85 -12.93
C HIS A 252 -2.55 -10.98 -12.23
N LEU A 253 -2.99 -9.93 -11.50
CA LEU A 253 -4.21 -9.90 -10.70
C LEU A 253 -5.09 -8.69 -11.05
N PRO A 254 -6.43 -8.86 -11.11
CA PRO A 254 -7.35 -7.72 -11.12
C PRO A 254 -7.20 -6.86 -9.85
N PRO A 255 -7.45 -5.53 -9.92
CA PRO A 255 -7.34 -4.62 -8.79
C PRO A 255 -8.13 -5.04 -7.55
N THR A 256 -9.37 -5.49 -7.74
CA THR A 256 -10.22 -5.99 -6.64
C THR A 256 -9.56 -7.18 -5.93
N THR A 257 -9.02 -8.15 -6.70
CA THR A 257 -8.36 -9.32 -6.11
C THR A 257 -7.07 -8.94 -5.42
N ALA A 258 -6.24 -8.08 -6.03
CA ALA A 258 -5.01 -7.60 -5.42
C ALA A 258 -5.30 -6.84 -4.11
N GLY A 259 -6.32 -5.97 -4.10
CA GLY A 259 -6.76 -5.26 -2.91
C GLY A 259 -7.24 -6.19 -1.79
N ILE A 260 -8.04 -7.23 -2.11
CA ILE A 260 -8.47 -8.23 -1.11
C ILE A 260 -7.26 -9.00 -0.56
N VAL A 261 -6.31 -9.38 -1.41
CA VAL A 261 -5.10 -10.08 -0.93
C VAL A 261 -4.24 -9.17 -0.04
N ALA A 262 -4.19 -7.88 -0.35
CA ALA A 262 -3.47 -6.91 0.47
C ALA A 262 -4.05 -6.78 1.90
N THR A 263 -5.30 -7.18 2.14
CA THR A 263 -5.88 -7.21 3.50
C THR A 263 -5.17 -8.16 4.47
N ILE A 264 -4.22 -8.95 3.98
CA ILE A 264 -3.30 -9.73 4.84
C ILE A 264 -2.31 -8.84 5.61
N GLU A 265 -2.10 -7.61 5.18
CA GLU A 265 -1.12 -6.68 5.78
C GLU A 265 -1.32 -6.48 7.29
N PRO A 266 -2.50 -6.17 7.82
CA PRO A 266 -2.70 -6.04 9.26
C PRO A 266 -2.47 -7.36 10.04
N VAL A 267 -2.73 -8.50 9.41
CA VAL A 267 -2.41 -9.82 10.01
C VAL A 267 -0.90 -9.98 10.14
N LEU A 268 -0.17 -9.65 9.08
CA LEU A 268 1.30 -9.68 9.10
C LEU A 268 1.87 -8.63 10.07
N ALA A 269 1.26 -7.44 10.16
CA ALA A 269 1.66 -6.42 11.13
C ALA A 269 1.49 -6.91 12.58
N SER A 270 0.41 -7.64 12.88
CA SER A 270 0.20 -8.25 14.20
C SER A 270 1.27 -9.32 14.49
N ILE A 271 1.66 -10.13 13.50
CA ILE A 271 2.73 -11.12 13.64
C ILE A 271 4.08 -10.42 13.87
N VAL A 272 4.36 -9.34 13.13
CA VAL A 272 5.58 -8.53 13.32
C VAL A 272 5.62 -7.92 14.73
N ALA A 273 4.50 -7.39 15.22
CA ALA A 273 4.39 -6.86 16.57
C ALA A 273 4.63 -7.95 17.63
N TRP A 274 4.10 -9.16 17.42
CA TRP A 274 4.36 -10.30 18.31
C TRP A 274 5.84 -10.71 18.33
N LEU A 275 6.47 -10.82 17.18
CA LEU A 275 7.88 -11.23 17.07
C LEU A 275 8.87 -10.14 17.49
N TRP A 276 8.53 -8.87 17.27
CA TRP A 276 9.45 -7.74 17.45
C TRP A 276 9.27 -7.05 18.82
N VAL A 277 8.04 -6.93 19.30
CA VAL A 277 7.69 -6.22 20.53
C VAL A 277 7.24 -7.18 21.63
N GLU A 278 7.35 -8.49 21.41
CA GLU A 278 6.90 -9.56 22.34
C GLU A 278 5.42 -9.42 22.73
N GLN A 279 4.63 -8.71 21.90
CA GLN A 279 3.22 -8.49 22.15
C GLN A 279 2.46 -9.81 21.97
N VAL A 280 1.85 -10.32 23.04
CA VAL A 280 1.06 -11.55 22.98
C VAL A 280 -0.15 -11.36 22.08
N LEU A 281 -0.29 -12.20 21.04
CA LEU A 281 -1.46 -12.19 20.19
C LEU A 281 -2.70 -12.65 20.98
N THR A 282 -3.75 -11.88 20.92
CA THR A 282 -5.03 -12.24 21.53
C THR A 282 -5.77 -13.31 20.71
N GLY A 283 -6.68 -14.05 21.34
CA GLY A 283 -7.53 -15.01 20.61
C GLY A 283 -8.33 -14.34 19.47
N TRP A 284 -8.73 -13.09 19.64
CA TRP A 284 -9.43 -12.29 18.62
C TRP A 284 -8.54 -11.98 17.40
N GLN A 285 -7.29 -11.65 17.62
CA GLN A 285 -6.32 -11.40 16.54
C GLN A 285 -6.07 -12.67 15.74
N ILE A 286 -5.92 -13.81 16.40
CA ILE A 286 -5.74 -15.11 15.73
C ILE A 286 -6.98 -15.47 14.93
N ALA A 287 -8.18 -15.39 15.55
CA ALA A 287 -9.44 -15.66 14.88
C ALA A 287 -9.67 -14.73 13.68
N GLY A 288 -9.40 -13.44 13.84
CA GLY A 288 -9.49 -12.45 12.77
C GLY A 288 -8.53 -12.76 11.61
N GLY A 289 -7.29 -13.17 11.90
CA GLY A 289 -6.32 -13.59 10.89
C GLY A 289 -6.81 -14.79 10.08
N VAL A 290 -7.38 -15.80 10.72
CA VAL A 290 -7.99 -16.95 10.04
C VAL A 290 -9.15 -16.53 9.14
N VAL A 291 -10.01 -15.60 9.61
CA VAL A 291 -11.14 -15.07 8.85
C VAL A 291 -10.65 -14.29 7.63
N VAL A 292 -9.61 -13.43 7.74
CA VAL A 292 -8.99 -12.72 6.62
C VAL A 292 -8.46 -13.72 5.58
N LEU A 293 -7.72 -14.75 6.02
CA LEU A 293 -7.22 -15.77 5.11
C LEU A 293 -8.35 -16.51 4.40
N GLY A 294 -9.45 -16.80 5.09
CA GLY A 294 -10.66 -17.38 4.49
C GLY A 294 -11.25 -16.48 3.39
N GLY A 295 -11.29 -15.16 3.62
CA GLY A 295 -11.70 -14.15 2.62
C GLY A 295 -10.80 -14.15 1.38
N ILE A 296 -9.48 -14.19 1.57
CA ILE A 296 -8.50 -14.26 0.48
C ILE A 296 -8.68 -15.55 -0.35
N VAL A 297 -8.82 -16.69 0.31
CA VAL A 297 -9.08 -17.99 -0.36
C VAL A 297 -10.39 -17.94 -1.15
N LEU A 298 -11.46 -17.37 -0.57
CA LEU A 298 -12.73 -17.23 -1.25
C LEU A 298 -12.61 -16.33 -2.49
N ALA A 299 -11.85 -15.24 -2.41
CA ALA A 299 -11.58 -14.36 -3.56
C ALA A 299 -10.85 -15.09 -4.70
N GLN A 300 -9.95 -16.03 -4.38
CA GLN A 300 -9.27 -16.86 -5.39
C GLN A 300 -10.25 -17.75 -6.15
N THR A 301 -11.23 -18.34 -5.47
CA THR A 301 -12.24 -19.23 -6.09
C THR A 301 -13.26 -18.47 -6.93
N ALA A 302 -13.36 -17.15 -6.76
CA ALA A 302 -14.30 -16.31 -7.53
C ALA A 302 -13.82 -16.01 -8.96
N ARG A 303 -12.61 -16.42 -9.35
CA ARG A 303 -12.06 -16.20 -10.70
C ARG A 303 -12.80 -17.02 -11.73
N THR A 304 -13.12 -16.39 -12.88
CA THR A 304 -13.48 -17.12 -14.10
C THR A 304 -12.20 -17.68 -14.70
N PRO A 305 -12.13 -18.97 -15.08
CA PRO A 305 -11.09 -19.44 -15.98
C PRO A 305 -11.05 -18.53 -17.21
N ALA A 306 -9.86 -18.17 -17.68
CA ALA A 306 -9.74 -17.50 -18.97
C ALA A 306 -10.46 -18.36 -20.03
N PRO A 307 -11.20 -17.76 -20.98
CA PRO A 307 -11.78 -18.52 -22.08
C PRO A 307 -10.67 -19.33 -22.74
N ALA A 308 -10.93 -20.63 -22.99
CA ALA A 308 -9.99 -21.46 -23.73
C ALA A 308 -9.67 -20.76 -25.06
N PRO A 309 -8.40 -20.74 -25.52
CA PRO A 309 -8.07 -20.18 -26.82
C PRO A 309 -8.96 -20.85 -27.86
N VAL A 310 -9.69 -20.02 -28.61
CA VAL A 310 -10.49 -20.49 -29.76
C VAL A 310 -9.49 -21.18 -30.70
N PRO A 311 -9.72 -22.45 -31.08
CA PRO A 311 -8.88 -23.11 -32.06
C PRO A 311 -8.83 -22.26 -33.32
N GLU A 312 -7.65 -21.84 -33.76
CA GLU A 312 -7.53 -21.24 -35.10
C GLU A 312 -8.07 -22.22 -36.10
N THR A 313 -9.19 -21.87 -36.72
CA THR A 313 -9.71 -22.59 -37.88
C THR A 313 -8.69 -22.42 -38.98
N VAL A 314 -7.92 -23.47 -39.25
CA VAL A 314 -7.03 -23.54 -40.40
C VAL A 314 -7.90 -23.41 -41.62
N PRO A 315 -7.74 -22.38 -42.48
CA PRO A 315 -8.49 -22.32 -43.75
C PRO A 315 -7.99 -23.46 -44.62
N SER A 316 -8.97 -24.26 -45.09
CA SER A 316 -8.78 -25.35 -46.06
C SER A 316 -8.34 -24.85 -47.44
#